data_929132b3d70ba4c9a83b1c58d4b4e53e
#
_entry.id   929132b3d70ba4c9a83b1c58d4b4e53e
#
_cell.length_a   1.000
_cell.length_b   1.000
_cell.length_c   1.000
_cell.angle_alpha   90.00
_cell.angle_beta   90.00
_cell.angle_gamma   90.00
#
_symmetry.space_group_name_H-M   'P 1'
#
loop_
_entity.id
_entity.type
_entity.pdbx_description
1 polymer ?
#
loop_
_entity_poly.entity_id
_entity_poly.type
_entity_poly.pdbx_seq_one_letter_code
_entity_poly.pdbx_strand_id
1 'polypeptide(L)'
;MDTIAITYQKHNKSYPYYGYLRALAKKQHTLLICDDEPDLLELYAAMLSDEYKIIKTASGEECIQRYNEMKDKLENITVILLDFRIGKVTGDKIARDIKEINGAKIILISAYEIDHDLINKLKDEKVIMEFVPKPISLDTLKRIIAKTIWNDGYQ
;
A
#
# COMPACT_ATOMS: atom_id res chain seq x y z
N MET A 1 9.24 -21.47 2.61
CA MET A 1 8.35 -20.96 1.56
C MET A 1 8.98 -19.92 0.64
N ASP A 2 10.22 -19.52 0.90
CA ASP A 2 10.86 -18.38 0.20
C ASP A 2 11.66 -18.76 -1.05
N THR A 3 11.84 -20.04 -1.31
CA THR A 3 12.64 -20.52 -2.44
C THR A 3 11.92 -20.37 -3.80
N ILE A 4 10.60 -20.30 -3.81
CA ILE A 4 9.80 -20.19 -5.05
C ILE A 4 9.86 -18.78 -5.62
N ALA A 5 9.89 -17.75 -4.79
CA ALA A 5 9.92 -16.34 -5.23
C ALA A 5 11.27 -15.97 -5.90
N ILE A 6 12.37 -16.53 -5.45
CA ILE A 6 13.73 -16.21 -5.92
C ILE A 6 14.00 -16.75 -7.34
N THR A 7 13.40 -17.87 -7.70
CA THR A 7 13.57 -18.48 -9.03
C THR A 7 12.84 -17.70 -10.13
N TYR A 8 11.90 -16.84 -9.78
CA TYR A 8 11.03 -16.12 -10.71
C TYR A 8 11.68 -14.94 -11.44
N GLN A 9 12.74 -14.36 -10.89
CA GLN A 9 13.36 -13.17 -11.49
C GLN A 9 14.35 -13.45 -12.63
N LYS A 10 14.80 -14.69 -12.82
CA LYS A 10 15.91 -14.99 -13.74
C LYS A 10 15.53 -15.42 -15.15
N HIS A 11 14.29 -15.73 -15.46
CA HIS A 11 13.92 -16.23 -16.79
C HIS A 11 12.73 -15.47 -17.37
N ASN A 12 13.03 -14.47 -18.16
CA ASN A 12 12.08 -13.69 -18.98
C ASN A 12 11.55 -14.54 -20.16
N LYS A 13 10.74 -15.55 -19.87
CA LYS A 13 9.98 -16.30 -20.88
C LYS A 13 8.50 -16.22 -20.57
N SER A 14 7.74 -15.68 -21.53
CA SER A 14 6.29 -15.52 -21.51
C SER A 14 5.57 -16.87 -21.53
N TYR A 15 5.39 -17.49 -20.39
CA TYR A 15 4.47 -18.60 -20.23
C TYR A 15 3.14 -18.08 -19.67
N PRO A 16 1.99 -18.39 -20.28
CA PRO A 16 0.66 -17.99 -19.78
C PRO A 16 0.44 -18.39 -18.30
N TYR A 17 1.07 -19.48 -17.88
CA TYR A 17 1.01 -20.00 -16.52
C TYR A 17 1.65 -19.06 -15.48
N TYR A 18 2.68 -18.29 -15.84
CA TYR A 18 3.33 -17.33 -14.95
C TYR A 18 2.43 -16.14 -14.63
N GLY A 19 1.67 -15.66 -15.62
CA GLY A 19 0.68 -14.60 -15.39
C GLY A 19 -0.41 -15.03 -14.42
N TYR A 20 -0.88 -16.26 -14.53
CA TYR A 20 -1.89 -16.82 -13.64
C TYR A 20 -1.37 -16.99 -12.20
N LEU A 21 -0.17 -17.55 -12.02
CA LEU A 21 0.46 -17.68 -10.69
C LEU A 21 0.73 -16.33 -10.04
N ARG A 22 1.17 -15.33 -10.84
CA ARG A 22 1.38 -13.98 -10.36
C ARG A 22 0.07 -13.31 -9.93
N ALA A 23 -1.01 -13.54 -10.69
CA ALA A 23 -2.34 -13.04 -10.33
C ALA A 23 -2.88 -13.69 -9.05
N LEU A 24 -2.69 -15.02 -8.89
CA LEU A 24 -3.06 -15.72 -7.65
C LEU A 24 -2.24 -15.22 -6.45
N ALA A 25 -0.93 -14.99 -6.62
CA ALA A 25 -0.08 -14.46 -5.57
C ALA A 25 -0.51 -13.04 -5.15
N LYS A 26 -0.92 -12.20 -6.11
CA LYS A 26 -1.41 -10.84 -5.81
C LYS A 26 -2.70 -10.85 -5.01
N LYS A 27 -3.65 -11.75 -5.29
CA LYS A 27 -4.90 -11.90 -4.51
C LYS A 27 -4.68 -12.35 -3.05
N GLN A 28 -3.48 -12.77 -2.70
CA GLN A 28 -3.13 -13.08 -1.31
C GLN A 28 -2.76 -11.81 -0.52
N HIS A 29 -2.47 -10.69 -1.19
CA HIS A 29 -2.14 -9.43 -0.55
C HIS A 29 -3.39 -8.59 -0.28
N THR A 30 -3.46 -8.04 0.92
CA THR A 30 -4.52 -7.14 1.35
C THR A 30 -4.03 -5.71 1.33
N LEU A 31 -4.74 -4.84 0.64
CA LEU A 31 -4.52 -3.40 0.63
C LEU A 31 -5.58 -2.74 1.52
N LEU A 32 -5.13 -1.87 2.41
CA LEU A 32 -5.99 -0.95 3.15
C LEU A 32 -5.92 0.41 2.46
N ILE A 33 -7.04 0.92 1.98
CA ILE A 33 -7.13 2.23 1.32
C ILE A 33 -7.83 3.18 2.28
N CYS A 34 -7.18 4.29 2.58
CA CYS A 34 -7.69 5.32 3.47
C CYS A 34 -7.73 6.67 2.76
N ASP A 35 -8.93 7.15 2.50
CA ASP A 35 -9.22 8.42 1.82
C ASP A 35 -10.61 8.89 2.26
N ASP A 36 -10.79 10.17 2.62
CA ASP A 36 -12.07 10.71 3.04
C ASP A 36 -12.95 11.19 1.88
N GLU A 37 -12.45 11.12 0.65
CA GLU A 37 -13.22 11.35 -0.57
C GLU A 37 -13.88 10.04 -1.06
N PRO A 38 -15.21 9.86 -0.91
CA PRO A 38 -15.86 8.58 -1.22
C PRO A 38 -15.67 8.13 -2.65
N ASP A 39 -15.68 9.06 -3.61
CA ASP A 39 -15.56 8.75 -5.04
C ASP A 39 -14.16 8.23 -5.37
N LEU A 40 -13.11 8.81 -4.78
CA LEU A 40 -11.74 8.31 -4.95
C LEU A 40 -11.54 6.96 -4.27
N LEU A 41 -12.11 6.79 -3.09
CA LEU A 41 -12.04 5.52 -2.36
C LEU A 41 -12.68 4.37 -3.15
N GLU A 42 -13.85 4.59 -3.72
CA GLU A 42 -14.52 3.61 -4.59
C GLU A 42 -13.76 3.38 -5.89
N LEU A 43 -13.23 4.45 -6.50
CA LEU A 43 -12.46 4.34 -7.73
C LEU A 43 -11.20 3.48 -7.54
N TYR A 44 -10.38 3.76 -6.52
CA TYR A 44 -9.18 2.97 -6.23
C TYR A 44 -9.53 1.53 -5.87
N ALA A 45 -10.58 1.32 -5.08
CA ALA A 45 -11.04 -0.02 -4.72
C ALA A 45 -11.46 -0.81 -5.97
N ALA A 46 -12.27 -0.24 -6.85
CA ALA A 46 -12.69 -0.88 -8.09
C ALA A 46 -11.50 -1.23 -9.01
N MET A 47 -10.54 -0.30 -9.14
CA MET A 47 -9.37 -0.48 -9.99
C MET A 47 -8.39 -1.55 -9.50
N LEU A 48 -8.35 -1.81 -8.20
CA LEU A 48 -7.36 -2.69 -7.58
C LEU A 48 -7.94 -4.06 -7.14
N SER A 49 -9.26 -4.19 -7.08
CA SER A 49 -9.94 -5.39 -6.56
C SER A 49 -9.71 -6.66 -7.39
N ASP A 50 -9.37 -6.54 -8.66
CA ASP A 50 -9.05 -7.69 -9.51
C ASP A 50 -7.73 -8.37 -9.09
N GLU A 51 -6.81 -7.60 -8.49
CA GLU A 51 -5.47 -8.07 -8.15
C GLU A 51 -5.25 -8.25 -6.65
N TYR A 52 -6.01 -7.52 -5.80
CA TYR A 52 -5.80 -7.46 -4.36
C TYR A 52 -7.10 -7.62 -3.59
N LYS A 53 -7.00 -8.08 -2.35
CA LYS A 53 -8.09 -7.93 -1.38
C LYS A 53 -8.10 -6.47 -0.90
N ILE A 54 -9.27 -5.82 -0.90
CA ILE A 54 -9.38 -4.39 -0.58
C ILE A 54 -10.17 -4.20 0.70
N ILE A 55 -9.62 -3.40 1.60
CA ILE A 55 -10.31 -2.84 2.76
C ILE A 55 -10.34 -1.32 2.56
N LYS A 56 -11.50 -0.72 2.75
CA LYS A 56 -11.70 0.72 2.62
C LYS A 56 -11.96 1.34 3.97
N THR A 57 -11.38 2.51 4.22
CA THR A 57 -11.62 3.33 5.39
C THR A 57 -11.71 4.80 4.99
N ALA A 58 -12.61 5.55 5.62
CA ALA A 58 -12.88 6.94 5.30
C ALA A 58 -12.35 7.92 6.36
N SER A 59 -11.70 7.43 7.40
CA SER A 59 -11.08 8.25 8.45
C SER A 59 -9.78 7.63 8.95
N GLY A 60 -8.92 8.46 9.56
CA GLY A 60 -7.68 7.99 10.16
C GLY A 60 -7.91 7.05 11.33
N GLU A 61 -8.93 7.32 12.14
CA GLU A 61 -9.31 6.48 13.27
C GLU A 61 -9.75 5.09 12.80
N GLU A 62 -10.61 5.03 11.78
CA GLU A 62 -11.04 3.78 11.17
C GLU A 62 -9.87 3.03 10.55
N CYS A 63 -8.93 3.72 9.91
CA CYS A 63 -7.71 3.12 9.36
C CYS A 63 -6.89 2.41 10.44
N ILE A 64 -6.60 3.08 11.54
CA ILE A 64 -5.84 2.53 12.67
C ILE A 64 -6.61 1.36 13.31
N GLN A 65 -7.92 1.51 13.52
CA GLN A 65 -8.76 0.44 14.07
C GLN A 65 -8.74 -0.81 13.19
N ARG A 66 -8.97 -0.66 11.88
CA ARG A 66 -8.95 -1.79 10.94
C ARG A 66 -7.60 -2.47 10.87
N TYR A 67 -6.53 -1.69 10.90
CA TYR A 67 -5.18 -2.23 10.93
C TYR A 67 -4.95 -3.11 12.18
N ASN A 68 -5.37 -2.66 13.34
CA ASN A 68 -5.28 -3.41 14.60
C ASN A 68 -6.12 -4.69 14.56
N GLU A 69 -7.38 -4.60 14.12
CA GLU A 69 -8.29 -5.75 14.05
C GLU A 69 -7.74 -6.87 13.15
N MET A 70 -7.14 -6.51 12.01
CA MET A 70 -6.57 -7.46 11.09
C MET A 70 -5.32 -8.14 11.65
N LYS A 71 -4.48 -7.37 12.32
CA LYS A 71 -3.31 -7.90 13.03
C LYS A 71 -3.70 -8.94 14.08
N ASP A 72 -4.74 -8.67 14.88
CA ASP A 72 -5.23 -9.56 15.91
C ASP A 72 -5.82 -10.87 15.35
N LYS A 73 -6.34 -10.82 14.12
CA LYS A 73 -6.87 -12.00 13.41
C LYS A 73 -5.81 -12.80 12.64
N LEU A 74 -4.53 -12.44 12.75
CA LEU A 74 -3.45 -13.00 11.95
C LEU A 74 -3.64 -12.80 10.42
N GLU A 75 -4.47 -11.86 10.04
CA GLU A 75 -4.66 -11.42 8.67
C GLU A 75 -3.78 -10.20 8.42
N ASN A 76 -2.86 -10.28 7.48
CA ASN A 76 -1.89 -9.22 7.27
C ASN A 76 -2.36 -8.23 6.21
N ILE A 77 -2.47 -6.95 6.58
CA ILE A 77 -2.47 -5.85 5.63
C ILE A 77 -1.05 -5.70 5.09
N THR A 78 -0.88 -5.89 3.79
CA THR A 78 0.43 -5.87 3.14
C THR A 78 0.88 -4.44 2.84
N VAL A 79 -0.02 -3.61 2.34
CA VAL A 79 0.23 -2.21 1.98
C VAL A 79 -0.96 -1.35 2.37
N ILE A 80 -0.68 -0.16 2.86
CA ILE A 80 -1.67 0.89 3.11
C ILE A 80 -1.47 1.99 2.07
N LEU A 81 -2.52 2.29 1.32
CA LEU A 81 -2.62 3.50 0.51
C LEU A 81 -3.29 4.57 1.38
N LEU A 82 -2.55 5.58 1.75
CA LEU A 82 -2.96 6.56 2.74
C LEU A 82 -2.97 7.96 2.12
N ASP A 83 -4.13 8.59 2.06
CA ASP A 83 -4.20 10.00 1.68
C ASP A 83 -3.55 10.89 2.74
N PHE A 84 -2.89 11.96 2.31
CA PHE A 84 -2.21 12.87 3.23
C PHE A 84 -3.18 13.73 4.03
N ARG A 85 -4.35 14.04 3.47
CA ARG A 85 -5.38 14.82 4.17
C ARG A 85 -6.65 14.00 4.37
N ILE A 86 -6.88 13.57 5.59
CA ILE A 86 -8.07 12.80 5.97
C ILE A 86 -8.79 13.56 7.08
N GLY A 87 -9.85 14.27 6.70
CA GLY A 87 -10.58 15.13 7.62
C GLY A 87 -9.68 16.21 8.23
N LYS A 88 -9.52 16.18 9.56
CA LYS A 88 -8.67 17.12 10.31
C LYS A 88 -7.27 16.57 10.63
N VAL A 89 -6.98 15.34 10.24
CA VAL A 89 -5.71 14.64 10.56
C VAL A 89 -4.87 14.52 9.30
N THR A 90 -3.57 14.64 9.46
CA THR A 90 -2.62 14.45 8.36
C THR A 90 -2.13 13.01 8.31
N GLY A 91 -1.91 12.49 7.10
CA GLY A 91 -1.51 11.10 6.87
C GLY A 91 -0.17 10.73 7.49
N ASP A 92 0.75 11.68 7.68
CA ASP A 92 2.01 11.44 8.38
C ASP A 92 1.80 11.07 9.85
N LYS A 93 0.81 11.65 10.52
CA LYS A 93 0.46 11.27 11.90
C LYS A 93 -0.12 9.87 11.97
N ILE A 94 -1.08 9.57 11.09
CA ILE A 94 -1.67 8.22 10.99
C ILE A 94 -0.58 7.19 10.67
N ALA A 95 0.33 7.50 9.76
CA ALA A 95 1.44 6.62 9.39
C ALA A 95 2.38 6.34 10.57
N ARG A 96 2.67 7.35 11.41
CA ARG A 96 3.47 7.17 12.62
C ARG A 96 2.79 6.28 13.63
N ASP A 97 1.49 6.50 13.88
CA ASP A 97 0.70 5.68 14.80
C ASP A 97 0.69 4.20 14.35
N ILE A 98 0.49 3.94 13.07
CA ILE A 98 0.53 2.60 12.49
C ILE A 98 1.92 1.97 12.61
N LYS A 99 2.98 2.74 12.39
CA LYS A 99 4.36 2.26 12.55
C LYS A 99 4.65 1.79 13.97
N GLU A 100 4.17 2.49 14.98
CA GLU A 100 4.33 2.11 16.38
C GLU A 100 3.66 0.78 16.70
N ILE A 101 2.57 0.44 16.01
CA ILE A 101 1.84 -0.81 16.23
C ILE A 101 2.58 -2.02 15.67
N ASN A 102 3.24 -1.95 14.56
CA ASN A 102 4.12 -2.97 13.94
C ASN A 102 4.28 -2.84 12.41
N GLY A 103 4.34 -1.63 11.89
CA GLY A 103 4.92 -1.32 10.60
C GLY A 103 4.37 -2.00 9.35
N ALA A 104 3.14 -1.68 8.93
CA ALA A 104 2.75 -1.94 7.54
C ALA A 104 3.55 -1.07 6.57
N LYS A 105 3.69 -1.53 5.33
CA LYS A 105 4.26 -0.73 4.25
C LYS A 105 3.24 0.33 3.83
N ILE A 106 3.57 1.61 3.99
CA ILE A 106 2.68 2.73 3.72
C ILE A 106 3.13 3.46 2.46
N ILE A 107 2.21 3.65 1.52
CA ILE A 107 2.33 4.55 0.39
C ILE A 107 1.47 5.76 0.69
N LEU A 108 2.10 6.92 0.86
CA LEU A 108 1.42 8.18 1.11
C LEU A 108 1.05 8.82 -0.24
N ILE A 109 -0.21 9.22 -0.39
CA ILE A 109 -0.72 9.83 -1.62
C ILE A 109 -1.24 11.22 -1.30
N SER A 110 -1.01 12.22 -2.15
CA SER A 110 -1.50 13.58 -1.91
C SER A 110 -1.77 14.35 -3.19
N ALA A 111 -2.88 15.09 -3.20
CA ALA A 111 -3.14 16.13 -4.20
C ALA A 111 -2.44 17.47 -3.88
N TYR A 112 -1.85 17.58 -2.72
CA TYR A 112 -1.20 18.80 -2.24
C TYR A 112 0.31 18.67 -2.30
N GLU A 113 1.00 19.78 -2.51
CA GLU A 113 2.44 19.83 -2.31
C GLU A 113 2.75 19.62 -0.82
N ILE A 114 3.66 18.71 -0.57
CA ILE A 114 4.16 18.42 0.77
C ILE A 114 5.65 18.80 0.78
N ASP A 115 6.09 19.34 1.89
CA ASP A 115 7.49 19.68 2.09
C ASP A 115 8.39 18.48 1.83
N HIS A 116 9.36 18.65 0.94
CA HIS A 116 10.32 17.62 0.58
C HIS A 116 11.13 17.11 1.79
N ASP A 117 11.45 17.99 2.73
CA ASP A 117 12.17 17.61 3.94
C ASP A 117 11.33 16.69 4.83
N LEU A 118 10.02 16.96 4.92
CA LEU A 118 9.09 16.06 5.61
C LEU A 118 9.02 14.70 4.93
N ILE A 119 8.88 14.66 3.61
CA ILE A 119 8.83 13.38 2.86
C ILE A 119 10.12 12.58 3.04
N ASN A 120 11.28 13.22 2.89
CA ASN A 120 12.57 12.58 3.09
C ASN A 120 12.70 12.01 4.50
N LYS A 121 12.35 12.82 5.51
CA LYS A 121 12.36 12.39 6.91
C LYS A 121 11.46 11.17 7.15
N LEU A 122 10.23 11.15 6.60
CA LEU A 122 9.32 10.02 6.74
C LEU A 122 9.86 8.74 6.08
N LYS A 123 10.55 8.87 4.95
CA LYS A 123 11.21 7.74 4.27
C LYS A 123 12.45 7.26 5.05
N ASP A 124 13.31 8.15 5.51
CA ASP A 124 14.53 7.81 6.27
C ASP A 124 14.18 7.12 7.59
N GLU A 125 13.13 7.58 8.27
CA GLU A 125 12.58 6.97 9.47
C GLU A 125 11.79 5.68 9.18
N LYS A 126 11.63 5.28 7.91
CA LYS A 126 10.82 4.14 7.46
C LYS A 126 9.36 4.21 7.93
N VAL A 127 8.82 5.40 8.07
CA VAL A 127 7.39 5.63 8.37
C VAL A 127 6.56 5.38 7.14
N ILE A 128 7.04 5.82 5.97
CA ILE A 128 6.46 5.53 4.67
C ILE A 128 7.48 4.86 3.76
N MET A 129 6.99 4.05 2.83
CA MET A 129 7.84 3.43 1.81
C MET A 129 7.93 4.29 0.55
N GLU A 130 6.84 4.95 0.19
CA GLU A 130 6.79 5.80 -1.00
C GLU A 130 5.81 6.96 -0.79
N PHE A 131 6.06 8.05 -1.53
CA PHE A 131 5.15 9.18 -1.66
C PHE A 131 4.77 9.36 -3.12
N VAL A 132 3.48 9.58 -3.37
CA VAL A 132 2.93 9.69 -4.71
C VAL A 132 2.03 10.92 -4.82
N PRO A 133 2.36 11.88 -5.69
CA PRO A 133 1.47 13.00 -5.96
C PRO A 133 0.27 12.57 -6.80
N LYS A 134 -0.93 13.09 -6.50
CA LYS A 134 -2.11 13.02 -7.37
C LYS A 134 -2.02 14.13 -8.46
N PRO A 135 -2.52 13.90 -9.68
CA PRO A 135 -3.16 12.69 -10.17
C PRO A 135 -2.14 11.60 -10.51
N ILE A 136 -2.51 10.35 -10.27
CA ILE A 136 -1.69 9.19 -10.62
C ILE A 136 -2.44 8.28 -11.59
N SER A 137 -1.75 7.79 -12.62
CA SER A 137 -2.31 6.78 -13.51
C SER A 137 -2.41 5.42 -12.81
N LEU A 138 -3.41 4.62 -13.17
CA LEU A 138 -3.59 3.28 -12.63
C LEU A 138 -2.34 2.41 -12.80
N ASP A 139 -1.72 2.44 -13.98
CA ASP A 139 -0.52 1.64 -14.27
C ASP A 139 0.65 2.03 -13.36
N THR A 140 0.82 3.33 -13.11
CA THR A 140 1.87 3.82 -12.20
C THR A 140 1.57 3.40 -10.77
N LEU A 141 0.32 3.52 -10.31
CA LEU A 141 -0.09 3.10 -8.97
C LEU A 141 0.13 1.60 -8.78
N LYS A 142 -0.32 0.77 -9.71
CA LYS A 142 -0.11 -0.69 -9.68
C LYS A 142 1.36 -1.07 -9.63
N ARG A 143 2.21 -0.37 -10.39
CA ARG A 143 3.65 -0.60 -10.39
C ARG A 143 4.29 -0.25 -9.04
N ILE A 144 3.89 0.87 -8.44
CA ILE A 144 4.40 1.30 -7.13
C ILE A 144 3.96 0.32 -6.05
N ILE A 145 2.69 -0.11 -6.04
CA ILE A 145 2.19 -1.12 -5.10
C ILE A 145 2.98 -2.42 -5.24
N ALA A 146 3.13 -2.93 -6.46
CA ALA A 146 3.89 -4.15 -6.72
C ALA A 146 5.35 -4.02 -6.25
N LYS A 147 6.02 -2.91 -6.57
CA LYS A 147 7.38 -2.63 -6.07
C LYS A 147 7.42 -2.62 -4.54
N THR A 148 6.46 -2.00 -3.89
CA THR A 148 6.39 -1.92 -2.43
C THR A 148 6.17 -3.28 -1.79
N ILE A 149 5.34 -4.14 -2.39
CA ILE A 149 5.09 -5.50 -1.91
C ILE A 149 6.37 -6.35 -1.99
N TRP A 150 7.06 -6.30 -3.14
CA TRP A 150 8.15 -7.24 -3.45
C TRP A 150 9.55 -6.73 -3.09
N ASN A 151 9.70 -5.45 -2.72
CA ASN A 151 10.96 -4.91 -2.19
C ASN A 151 11.07 -5.18 -0.67
N ASP A 152 11.18 -6.43 -0.27
CA ASP A 152 11.76 -6.78 1.00
C ASP A 152 13.28 -6.76 0.81
N GLY A 153 13.82 -5.53 0.94
CA GLY A 153 15.23 -5.24 1.22
C GLY A 153 16.27 -6.32 0.90
N TYR A 154 16.47 -6.65 -0.36
CA TYR A 154 17.77 -7.13 -0.79
C TYR A 154 18.68 -5.91 -1.00
N GLN A 155 19.31 -5.45 0.06
CA GLN A 155 20.61 -4.81 0.01
C GLN A 155 21.68 -5.86 0.22
#